data_471ff725410884ada519dd9bc0824bdd
#
_entry.id   471ff725410884ada519dd9bc0824bdd
#
_cell.length_a   1.000
_cell.length_b   1.000
_cell.length_c   1.000
_cell.angle_alpha   90.00
_cell.angle_beta   90.00
_cell.angle_gamma   90.00
#
_symmetry.space_group_name_H-M   'P 1'
#
loop_
_entity.id
_entity.type
_entity.pdbx_description
1 polymer ?
#
loop_
_entity_poly.entity_id
_entity_poly.type
_entity_poly.pdbx_seq_one_letter_code
_entity_poly.pdbx_strand_id
1 'polypeptide(L)'
;MNINLELYRIFYVVAKNKHMTRASEELHISQPAISQSIKKLESDLGGTLFLRSNKGMELTSEGKMFYEYVKGALELINNAEHEFTSFKELDKGEIKIGCSTTLTKLVLIDTIEKFHASYPNINIIITNDLTSNLINDLEKGKLDFVIFNESNIKENNVNIEKLLELKQGFIYNPNYFKDDINNINELNNYPLILQKNESNSRKLLNDITLKNGIILEPSTEVVSQDLVVEFTNIGLGIGFSIIELAKRKFNSLKELKINKDIPNIKVNIATNKTICLTFASNKFLDYLKNL
;
A
#
# COMPACT_ATOMS: atom_id res chain seq x y z
N MET A 1 12.76 -3.04 34.83
CA MET A 1 13.68 -1.95 35.17
C MET A 1 12.93 -1.03 36.12
N ASN A 2 13.42 -0.82 37.36
CA ASN A 2 12.68 -0.03 38.36
C ASN A 2 13.16 1.43 38.45
N ILE A 3 14.25 1.79 37.75
CA ILE A 3 14.85 3.13 37.79
C ILE A 3 14.30 3.91 36.58
N ASN A 4 13.85 5.16 36.82
CA ASN A 4 13.32 6.01 35.76
C ASN A 4 14.42 6.39 34.76
N LEU A 5 14.15 6.28 33.48
CA LEU A 5 15.04 6.60 32.35
C LEU A 5 15.56 8.05 32.42
N GLU A 6 14.76 8.98 32.92
CA GLU A 6 15.14 10.39 33.08
C GLU A 6 16.34 10.58 34.01
N LEU A 7 16.51 9.72 35.04
CA LEU A 7 17.68 9.77 35.92
C LEU A 7 18.96 9.41 35.16
N TYR A 8 18.91 8.48 34.21
CA TYR A 8 20.05 8.13 33.34
C TYR A 8 20.40 9.30 32.40
N ARG A 9 19.35 9.97 31.83
CA ARG A 9 19.53 11.13 30.97
C ARG A 9 20.21 12.28 31.72
N ILE A 10 19.74 12.61 32.94
CA ILE A 10 20.33 13.64 33.79
C ILE A 10 21.79 13.28 34.12
N PHE A 11 22.06 12.03 34.52
CA PHE A 11 23.42 11.55 34.77
C PHE A 11 24.33 11.75 33.55
N TYR A 12 23.89 11.33 32.36
CA TYR A 12 24.63 11.48 31.10
C TYR A 12 24.99 12.93 30.82
N VAL A 13 24.03 13.84 30.93
CA VAL A 13 24.23 15.27 30.65
C VAL A 13 25.18 15.90 31.65
N VAL A 14 25.08 15.55 32.95
CA VAL A 14 26.01 16.03 34.00
C VAL A 14 27.42 15.53 33.74
N ALA A 15 27.59 14.25 33.41
CA ALA A 15 28.87 13.64 33.12
C ALA A 15 29.55 14.26 31.88
N LYS A 16 28.78 14.50 30.82
CA LYS A 16 29.22 15.16 29.59
C LYS A 16 29.71 16.58 29.83
N ASN A 17 28.95 17.36 30.60
CA ASN A 17 29.23 18.77 30.83
C ASN A 17 30.28 18.98 31.92
N LYS A 18 30.49 18.04 32.83
CA LYS A 18 31.38 18.14 34.00
C LYS A 18 31.06 19.31 34.97
N HIS A 19 30.00 20.05 34.72
CA HIS A 19 29.56 21.21 35.48
C HIS A 19 28.04 21.23 35.67
N MET A 20 27.59 21.37 36.91
CA MET A 20 26.16 21.40 37.27
C MET A 20 25.41 22.55 36.59
N THR A 21 26.04 23.74 36.49
CA THR A 21 25.40 24.91 35.86
C THR A 21 25.12 24.68 34.39
N ARG A 22 26.10 24.19 33.62
CA ARG A 22 25.90 23.86 32.18
C ARG A 22 24.89 22.76 31.99
N ALA A 23 24.92 21.75 32.84
CA ALA A 23 23.90 20.69 32.79
C ALA A 23 22.48 21.22 33.08
N SER A 24 22.37 22.19 34.04
CA SER A 24 21.12 22.86 34.38
C SER A 24 20.54 23.65 33.17
N GLU A 25 21.39 24.34 32.46
CA GLU A 25 21.03 25.08 31.24
C GLU A 25 20.59 24.13 30.11
N GLU A 26 21.36 23.05 29.85
CA GLU A 26 21.05 22.07 28.81
C GLU A 26 19.76 21.30 29.11
N LEU A 27 19.49 20.98 30.36
CA LEU A 27 18.32 20.23 30.80
C LEU A 27 17.07 21.10 31.08
N HIS A 28 17.25 22.41 31.17
CA HIS A 28 16.19 23.36 31.56
C HIS A 28 15.58 23.06 32.96
N ILE A 29 16.39 22.54 33.89
CA ILE A 29 15.99 22.27 35.29
C ILE A 29 17.00 22.87 36.26
N SER A 30 16.56 23.11 37.52
CA SER A 30 17.42 23.74 38.54
C SER A 30 18.56 22.83 38.99
N GLN A 31 19.70 23.41 39.39
CA GLN A 31 20.81 22.64 39.93
C GLN A 31 20.44 21.79 41.16
N PRO A 32 19.60 22.28 42.11
CA PRO A 32 19.13 21.45 43.21
C PRO A 32 18.39 20.19 42.72
N ALA A 33 17.53 20.31 41.67
CA ALA A 33 16.81 19.19 41.11
C ALA A 33 17.76 18.17 40.45
N ILE A 34 18.79 18.62 39.74
CA ILE A 34 19.85 17.76 39.21
C ILE A 34 20.56 17.02 40.33
N SER A 35 20.97 17.75 41.39
CA SER A 35 21.67 17.14 42.53
C SER A 35 20.82 16.09 43.22
N GLN A 36 19.51 16.31 43.36
CA GLN A 36 18.57 15.36 43.91
C GLN A 36 18.43 14.12 43.03
N SER A 37 18.31 14.31 41.72
CA SER A 37 18.19 13.23 40.72
C SER A 37 19.44 12.34 40.72
N ILE A 38 20.65 12.93 40.77
CA ILE A 38 21.90 12.17 40.84
C ILE A 38 21.95 11.36 42.13
N LYS A 39 21.66 11.98 43.30
CA LYS A 39 21.63 11.28 44.59
C LYS A 39 20.64 10.11 44.58
N LYS A 40 19.47 10.30 43.94
CA LYS A 40 18.47 9.24 43.81
C LYS A 40 19.01 8.10 42.96
N LEU A 41 19.60 8.40 41.80
CA LEU A 41 20.21 7.39 40.95
C LEU A 41 21.31 6.60 41.66
N GLU A 42 22.22 7.30 42.38
CA GLU A 42 23.29 6.68 43.16
C GLU A 42 22.73 5.78 44.30
N SER A 43 21.67 6.24 44.97
CA SER A 43 20.95 5.45 45.96
C SER A 43 20.29 4.20 45.38
N ASP A 44 19.63 4.34 44.24
CA ASP A 44 18.92 3.25 43.57
C ASP A 44 19.89 2.19 43.00
N LEU A 45 21.12 2.62 42.65
CA LEU A 45 22.21 1.76 42.18
C LEU A 45 23.06 1.19 43.31
N GLY A 46 22.98 1.77 44.49
CA GLY A 46 23.81 1.39 45.66
C GLY A 46 25.29 1.78 45.56
N GLY A 47 25.62 2.80 44.74
CA GLY A 47 27.00 3.24 44.52
C GLY A 47 27.13 4.69 44.10
N THR A 48 28.32 5.27 44.30
CA THR A 48 28.62 6.67 43.97
C THR A 48 29.16 6.77 42.54
N LEU A 49 28.53 7.62 41.73
CA LEU A 49 28.90 7.83 40.32
C LEU A 49 29.80 9.06 40.11
N PHE A 50 29.73 10.06 41.04
CA PHE A 50 30.50 11.30 40.94
C PHE A 50 31.32 11.58 42.17
N LEU A 51 32.51 12.12 41.93
CA LEU A 51 33.34 12.79 42.89
C LEU A 51 33.16 14.31 42.76
N ARG A 52 32.88 14.98 43.88
CA ARG A 52 32.82 16.45 43.90
C ARG A 52 34.23 17.00 44.17
N SER A 53 34.74 17.76 43.23
CA SER A 53 36.04 18.44 43.37
C SER A 53 35.90 19.94 43.14
N ASN A 54 36.90 20.70 43.52
CA ASN A 54 36.97 22.14 43.24
C ASN A 54 37.02 22.46 41.71
N LYS A 55 37.20 21.44 40.88
CA LYS A 55 37.22 21.54 39.41
C LYS A 55 35.89 21.15 38.77
N GLY A 56 34.88 20.81 39.56
CA GLY A 56 33.55 20.40 39.08
C GLY A 56 33.17 18.97 39.44
N MET A 57 32.42 18.33 38.57
CA MET A 57 31.90 16.96 38.71
C MET A 57 32.80 15.99 37.93
N GLU A 58 33.49 15.09 38.64
CA GLU A 58 34.32 14.04 38.03
C GLU A 58 33.66 12.68 38.25
N LEU A 59 33.74 11.79 37.28
CA LEU A 59 33.19 10.44 37.39
C LEU A 59 34.13 9.55 38.23
N THR A 60 33.54 8.72 39.10
CA THR A 60 34.24 7.59 39.73
C THR A 60 34.65 6.55 38.68
N SER A 61 35.39 5.52 39.03
CA SER A 61 35.69 4.38 38.14
C SER A 61 34.42 3.69 37.71
N GLU A 62 33.51 3.45 38.64
CA GLU A 62 32.19 2.87 38.41
C GLU A 62 31.33 3.81 37.58
N GLY A 63 31.40 5.13 37.85
CA GLY A 63 30.71 6.17 37.05
C GLY A 63 31.17 6.23 35.60
N LYS A 64 32.47 6.04 35.32
CA LYS A 64 32.99 5.98 33.94
C LYS A 64 32.49 4.76 33.21
N MET A 65 32.55 3.58 33.81
CA MET A 65 31.98 2.37 33.24
C MET A 65 30.48 2.57 32.97
N PHE A 66 29.74 3.06 33.93
CA PHE A 66 28.28 3.29 33.80
C PHE A 66 27.96 4.32 32.74
N TYR A 67 28.77 5.37 32.57
CA TYR A 67 28.61 6.39 31.54
C TYR A 67 28.64 5.80 30.12
N GLU A 68 29.55 4.89 29.82
CA GLU A 68 29.64 4.27 28.48
C GLU A 68 28.41 3.44 28.19
N TYR A 69 27.88 2.66 29.14
CA TYR A 69 26.64 1.91 28.95
C TYR A 69 25.42 2.82 28.77
N VAL A 70 25.29 3.87 29.60
CA VAL A 70 24.17 4.82 29.52
C VAL A 70 24.21 5.60 28.21
N LYS A 71 25.39 6.03 27.78
CA LYS A 71 25.62 6.71 26.52
C LYS A 71 25.12 5.83 25.35
N GLY A 72 25.57 4.59 25.26
CA GLY A 72 25.15 3.66 24.20
C GLY A 72 23.64 3.38 24.20
N ALA A 73 23.02 3.25 25.38
CA ALA A 73 21.59 3.06 25.52
C ALA A 73 20.79 4.28 25.03
N LEU A 74 21.20 5.50 25.35
CA LEU A 74 20.56 6.73 24.90
C LEU A 74 20.74 6.95 23.40
N GLU A 75 21.91 6.60 22.84
CA GLU A 75 22.14 6.63 21.38
C GLU A 75 21.22 5.65 20.65
N LEU A 76 20.99 4.46 21.18
CA LEU A 76 20.05 3.49 20.61
C LEU A 76 18.61 4.00 20.63
N ILE A 77 18.18 4.65 21.73
CA ILE A 77 16.84 5.26 21.82
C ILE A 77 16.69 6.38 20.79
N ASN A 78 17.67 7.29 20.70
CA ASN A 78 17.64 8.37 19.71
C ASN A 78 17.60 7.83 18.26
N ASN A 79 18.37 6.77 17.96
CA ASN A 79 18.35 6.14 16.65
C ASN A 79 16.97 5.55 16.33
N ALA A 80 16.32 4.90 17.33
CA ALA A 80 14.96 4.37 17.13
C ALA A 80 13.94 5.48 16.88
N GLU A 81 14.02 6.61 17.59
CA GLU A 81 13.16 7.78 17.36
C GLU A 81 13.37 8.40 15.98
N HIS A 82 14.64 8.55 15.55
CA HIS A 82 14.97 9.01 14.19
C HIS A 82 14.44 8.05 13.13
N GLU A 83 14.59 6.75 13.34
CA GLU A 83 14.12 5.76 12.41
C GLU A 83 12.58 5.80 12.28
N PHE A 84 11.88 5.92 13.41
CA PHE A 84 10.43 6.08 13.42
C PHE A 84 9.97 7.36 12.70
N THR A 85 10.70 8.47 12.89
CA THR A 85 10.43 9.74 12.21
C THR A 85 10.60 9.60 10.70
N SER A 86 11.67 8.93 10.23
CA SER A 86 11.89 8.67 8.79
C SER A 86 10.75 7.86 8.16
N PHE A 87 10.17 6.90 8.88
CA PHE A 87 8.96 6.21 8.40
C PHE A 87 7.74 7.13 8.33
N LYS A 88 7.56 8.01 9.33
CA LYS A 88 6.45 8.98 9.37
C LYS A 88 6.57 10.03 8.27
N GLU A 89 7.79 10.49 7.98
CA GLU A 89 8.08 11.47 6.93
C GLU A 89 8.15 10.85 5.53
N LEU A 90 7.98 9.53 5.43
CA LEU A 90 8.01 8.77 4.17
C LEU A 90 9.37 8.79 3.46
N ASP A 91 10.45 8.99 4.19
CA ASP A 91 11.82 8.87 3.70
C ASP A 91 12.20 7.41 3.39
N LYS A 92 11.48 6.47 4.01
CA LYS A 92 11.58 5.03 3.77
C LYS A 92 10.28 4.31 4.13
N GLY A 93 10.11 3.13 3.61
CA GLY A 93 8.93 2.29 3.90
C GLY A 93 8.67 1.29 2.80
N GLU A 94 7.63 0.51 2.99
CA GLU A 94 7.19 -0.52 2.06
C GLU A 94 5.66 -0.50 1.96
N ILE A 95 5.14 -0.73 0.75
CA ILE A 95 3.71 -0.88 0.45
C ILE A 95 3.50 -2.20 -0.25
N LYS A 96 2.64 -3.05 0.30
CA LYS A 96 2.29 -4.38 -0.25
C LYS A 96 0.86 -4.37 -0.78
N ILE A 97 0.72 -4.45 -2.09
CA ILE A 97 -0.56 -4.32 -2.80
C ILE A 97 -0.93 -5.65 -3.45
N GLY A 98 -2.12 -6.16 -3.17
CA GLY A 98 -2.72 -7.25 -3.93
C GLY A 98 -3.58 -6.71 -5.07
N CYS A 99 -3.31 -7.13 -6.33
CA CYS A 99 -4.08 -6.63 -7.46
C CYS A 99 -3.92 -7.53 -8.69
N SER A 100 -4.97 -7.69 -9.51
CA SER A 100 -4.84 -8.36 -10.80
C SER A 100 -4.02 -7.54 -11.80
N THR A 101 -3.37 -8.19 -12.77
CA THR A 101 -2.57 -7.52 -13.81
C THR A 101 -3.37 -6.44 -14.56
N THR A 102 -4.62 -6.72 -14.90
CA THR A 102 -5.48 -5.75 -15.61
C THR A 102 -5.76 -4.51 -14.78
N LEU A 103 -6.14 -4.69 -13.51
CA LEU A 103 -6.40 -3.55 -12.62
C LEU A 103 -5.11 -2.80 -12.27
N THR A 104 -3.97 -3.50 -12.14
CA THR A 104 -2.66 -2.84 -11.99
C THR A 104 -2.43 -1.85 -13.13
N LYS A 105 -2.66 -2.27 -14.39
CA LYS A 105 -2.48 -1.40 -15.56
C LYS A 105 -3.44 -0.22 -15.62
N LEU A 106 -4.69 -0.42 -15.21
CA LEU A 106 -5.73 0.59 -15.34
C LEU A 106 -5.80 1.56 -14.16
N VAL A 107 -5.39 1.11 -12.98
CA VAL A 107 -5.63 1.84 -11.73
C VAL A 107 -4.33 2.23 -11.04
N LEU A 108 -3.34 1.31 -11.00
CA LEU A 108 -2.15 1.53 -10.17
C LEU A 108 -1.03 2.28 -10.89
N ILE A 109 -0.80 2.07 -12.19
CA ILE A 109 0.39 2.62 -12.88
C ILE A 109 0.46 4.14 -12.74
N ASP A 110 -0.62 4.86 -13.04
CA ASP A 110 -0.63 6.32 -13.02
C ASP A 110 -0.51 6.87 -11.58
N THR A 111 -1.05 6.13 -10.60
CA THR A 111 -0.87 6.45 -9.18
C THR A 111 0.56 6.20 -8.72
N ILE A 112 1.15 5.07 -9.11
CA ILE A 112 2.54 4.72 -8.77
C ILE A 112 3.50 5.76 -9.34
N GLU A 113 3.32 6.20 -10.58
CA GLU A 113 4.15 7.23 -11.21
C GLU A 113 4.15 8.52 -10.39
N LYS A 114 2.97 9.03 -10.05
CA LYS A 114 2.83 10.25 -9.25
C LYS A 114 3.37 10.08 -7.83
N PHE A 115 3.10 8.94 -7.20
CA PHE A 115 3.55 8.65 -5.85
C PHE A 115 5.07 8.50 -5.79
N HIS A 116 5.66 7.73 -6.71
CA HIS A 116 7.11 7.51 -6.77
C HIS A 116 7.88 8.81 -7.06
N ALA A 117 7.33 9.71 -7.87
CA ALA A 117 7.93 11.04 -8.08
C ALA A 117 8.03 11.85 -6.78
N SER A 118 7.08 11.68 -5.84
CA SER A 118 7.07 12.37 -4.55
C SER A 118 7.82 11.62 -3.45
N TYR A 119 7.85 10.28 -3.51
CA TYR A 119 8.39 9.38 -2.47
C TYR A 119 9.25 8.28 -3.11
N PRO A 120 10.43 8.62 -3.69
CA PRO A 120 11.24 7.67 -4.47
C PRO A 120 11.86 6.53 -3.66
N ASN A 121 11.96 6.69 -2.33
CA ASN A 121 12.58 5.71 -1.44
C ASN A 121 11.55 4.70 -0.85
N ILE A 122 10.26 4.83 -1.19
CA ILE A 122 9.24 3.89 -0.75
C ILE A 122 9.24 2.68 -1.70
N ASN A 123 9.40 1.49 -1.13
CA ASN A 123 9.36 0.24 -1.87
C ASN A 123 7.91 -0.18 -2.13
N ILE A 124 7.56 -0.51 -3.37
CA ILE A 124 6.21 -0.94 -3.75
C ILE A 124 6.27 -2.38 -4.25
N ILE A 125 5.56 -3.27 -3.56
CA ILE A 125 5.44 -4.68 -3.90
C ILE A 125 4.03 -4.96 -4.36
N ILE A 126 3.89 -5.49 -5.58
CA ILE A 126 2.59 -5.87 -6.16
C ILE A 126 2.51 -7.38 -6.27
N THR A 127 1.53 -7.98 -5.62
CA THR A 127 1.23 -9.41 -5.71
C THR A 127 0.03 -9.62 -6.63
N ASN A 128 0.23 -10.41 -7.68
CA ASN A 128 -0.85 -10.80 -8.59
C ASN A 128 -1.28 -12.25 -8.28
N ASP A 129 -2.55 -12.42 -7.91
CA ASP A 129 -3.15 -13.74 -7.65
C ASP A 129 -4.67 -13.65 -7.81
N LEU A 130 -5.37 -14.74 -7.58
CA LEU A 130 -6.83 -14.79 -7.47
C LEU A 130 -7.30 -13.95 -6.29
N THR A 131 -8.44 -13.28 -6.44
CA THR A 131 -9.00 -12.41 -5.39
C THR A 131 -9.12 -13.11 -4.04
N SER A 132 -9.55 -14.38 -4.02
CA SER A 132 -9.67 -15.16 -2.78
C SER A 132 -8.34 -15.34 -2.05
N ASN A 133 -7.24 -15.57 -2.78
CA ASN A 133 -5.90 -15.71 -2.22
C ASN A 133 -5.40 -14.36 -1.69
N LEU A 134 -5.60 -13.28 -2.46
CA LEU A 134 -5.21 -11.93 -2.06
C LEU A 134 -5.94 -11.48 -0.80
N ILE A 135 -7.24 -11.75 -0.68
CA ILE A 135 -8.03 -11.42 0.53
C ILE A 135 -7.53 -12.23 1.72
N ASN A 136 -7.25 -13.52 1.57
CA ASN A 136 -6.68 -14.34 2.64
C ASN A 136 -5.28 -13.83 3.09
N ASP A 137 -4.44 -13.38 2.17
CA ASP A 137 -3.15 -12.77 2.50
C ASP A 137 -3.30 -11.38 3.15
N LEU A 138 -4.31 -10.61 2.78
CA LEU A 138 -4.70 -9.37 3.44
C LEU A 138 -5.15 -9.62 4.89
N GLU A 139 -6.00 -10.61 5.12
CA GLU A 139 -6.45 -10.99 6.48
C GLU A 139 -5.29 -11.42 7.38
N LYS A 140 -4.27 -12.05 6.82
CA LYS A 140 -3.04 -12.44 7.53
C LYS A 140 -2.00 -11.33 7.68
N GLY A 141 -2.28 -10.12 7.20
CA GLY A 141 -1.36 -8.98 7.26
C GLY A 141 -0.13 -9.08 6.35
N LYS A 142 -0.16 -9.96 5.33
CA LYS A 142 0.91 -10.04 4.34
C LYS A 142 0.80 -8.98 3.25
N LEU A 143 -0.41 -8.41 3.07
CA LEU A 143 -0.72 -7.31 2.17
C LEU A 143 -1.31 -6.15 2.99
N ASP A 144 -1.08 -4.93 2.55
CA ASP A 144 -1.64 -3.73 3.17
C ASP A 144 -3.06 -3.48 2.69
N PHE A 145 -3.29 -3.62 1.39
CA PHE A 145 -4.61 -3.53 0.78
C PHE A 145 -4.69 -4.34 -0.52
N VAL A 146 -5.91 -4.61 -0.96
CA VAL A 146 -6.20 -5.36 -2.18
C VAL A 146 -7.15 -4.57 -3.06
N ILE A 147 -6.84 -4.47 -4.37
CA ILE A 147 -7.72 -3.89 -5.37
C ILE A 147 -8.29 -5.02 -6.22
N PHE A 148 -9.61 -5.09 -6.33
CA PHE A 148 -10.31 -6.19 -6.96
C PHE A 148 -11.65 -5.76 -7.56
N ASN A 149 -12.21 -6.62 -8.41
CA ASN A 149 -13.47 -6.38 -9.13
C ASN A 149 -14.53 -7.48 -8.94
N GLU A 150 -14.49 -8.17 -7.81
CA GLU A 150 -15.42 -9.26 -7.50
C GLU A 150 -16.55 -8.78 -6.60
N SER A 151 -17.80 -9.24 -6.84
CA SER A 151 -18.97 -8.75 -6.14
C SER A 151 -19.38 -9.57 -4.91
N ASN A 152 -18.83 -10.79 -4.73
CA ASN A 152 -19.28 -11.75 -3.72
C ASN A 152 -18.19 -12.16 -2.73
N ILE A 153 -17.47 -11.19 -2.18
CA ILE A 153 -16.47 -11.47 -1.15
C ILE A 153 -17.14 -11.50 0.22
N LYS A 154 -16.85 -12.54 1.00
CA LYS A 154 -17.28 -12.60 2.41
C LYS A 154 -16.49 -11.58 3.23
N GLU A 155 -17.18 -10.60 3.78
CA GLU A 155 -16.61 -9.46 4.54
C GLU A 155 -16.33 -9.80 6.02
N ASN A 156 -15.62 -10.87 6.33
CA ASN A 156 -15.44 -11.22 7.74
C ASN A 156 -14.48 -10.26 8.46
N ASN A 157 -13.24 -10.09 7.93
CA ASN A 157 -12.19 -9.32 8.58
C ASN A 157 -11.64 -8.18 7.72
N VAL A 158 -12.34 -7.79 6.65
CA VAL A 158 -11.91 -6.73 5.73
C VAL A 158 -12.96 -5.63 5.63
N ASN A 159 -12.50 -4.39 5.51
CA ASN A 159 -13.32 -3.26 5.10
C ASN A 159 -13.24 -3.17 3.58
N ILE A 160 -14.39 -3.02 2.92
CA ILE A 160 -14.46 -2.90 1.47
C ILE A 160 -15.06 -1.54 1.12
N GLU A 161 -14.37 -0.79 0.27
CA GLU A 161 -14.81 0.49 -0.25
C GLU A 161 -14.82 0.44 -1.79
N LYS A 162 -15.83 1.06 -2.42
CA LYS A 162 -15.83 1.25 -3.87
C LYS A 162 -14.78 2.30 -4.24
N LEU A 163 -13.91 1.97 -5.21
CA LEU A 163 -12.91 2.90 -5.73
C LEU A 163 -13.44 3.62 -6.98
N LEU A 164 -13.77 2.87 -8.02
CA LEU A 164 -14.24 3.38 -9.31
C LEU A 164 -15.08 2.35 -10.06
N GLU A 165 -15.58 2.73 -11.22
CA GLU A 165 -16.21 1.82 -12.18
C GLU A 165 -15.46 1.85 -13.50
N LEU A 166 -15.36 0.69 -14.15
CA LEU A 166 -14.78 0.52 -15.47
C LEU A 166 -15.87 0.05 -16.43
N LYS A 167 -15.89 0.61 -17.63
CA LYS A 167 -16.86 0.24 -18.66
C LYS A 167 -16.44 -1.06 -19.33
N GLN A 168 -17.36 -2.00 -19.50
CA GLN A 168 -17.19 -3.18 -20.34
C GLN A 168 -18.01 -3.06 -21.62
N GLY A 169 -17.53 -3.68 -22.69
CA GLY A 169 -18.25 -3.69 -23.93
C GLY A 169 -17.54 -4.49 -25.02
N PHE A 170 -18.20 -4.62 -26.14
CA PHE A 170 -17.60 -5.18 -27.33
C PHE A 170 -16.73 -4.14 -28.02
N ILE A 171 -15.56 -4.58 -28.47
CA ILE A 171 -14.58 -3.78 -29.18
C ILE A 171 -14.28 -4.41 -30.53
N TYR A 172 -13.98 -3.60 -31.53
CA TYR A 172 -13.61 -4.04 -32.85
C TYR A 172 -12.59 -3.11 -33.50
N ASN A 173 -11.88 -3.61 -34.51
CA ASN A 173 -11.00 -2.79 -35.34
C ASN A 173 -11.71 -2.44 -36.64
N PRO A 174 -12.01 -1.16 -36.92
CA PRO A 174 -12.76 -0.72 -38.10
C PRO A 174 -12.04 -0.97 -39.42
N ASN A 175 -10.77 -1.31 -39.42
CA ASN A 175 -10.03 -1.71 -40.62
C ASN A 175 -10.43 -3.11 -41.11
N TYR A 176 -11.05 -3.94 -40.26
CA TYR A 176 -11.42 -5.31 -40.56
C TYR A 176 -12.94 -5.56 -40.47
N PHE A 177 -13.64 -4.83 -39.62
CA PHE A 177 -15.06 -4.98 -39.36
C PHE A 177 -15.77 -3.64 -39.48
N LYS A 178 -17.02 -3.66 -39.98
CA LYS A 178 -17.90 -2.49 -40.05
C LYS A 178 -18.76 -2.40 -38.79
N ASP A 179 -19.17 -1.17 -38.45
CA ASP A 179 -20.04 -0.86 -37.30
C ASP A 179 -21.53 -0.90 -37.73
N ASP A 180 -21.96 -2.05 -38.21
CA ASP A 180 -23.33 -2.30 -38.66
C ASP A 180 -24.09 -3.31 -37.77
N ILE A 181 -23.45 -3.73 -36.67
CA ILE A 181 -24.04 -4.64 -35.67
C ILE A 181 -24.75 -3.82 -34.61
N ASN A 182 -26.05 -3.88 -34.58
CA ASN A 182 -26.85 -3.15 -33.59
C ASN A 182 -27.51 -4.06 -32.54
N ASN A 183 -27.54 -5.35 -32.77
CA ASN A 183 -28.19 -6.31 -31.91
C ASN A 183 -27.19 -7.36 -31.39
N ILE A 184 -27.24 -7.65 -30.09
CA ILE A 184 -26.40 -8.65 -29.46
C ILE A 184 -26.60 -10.06 -30.09
N ASN A 185 -27.76 -10.37 -30.63
CA ASN A 185 -28.06 -11.62 -31.34
C ASN A 185 -27.24 -11.83 -32.63
N GLU A 186 -26.78 -10.74 -33.24
CA GLU A 186 -26.03 -10.76 -34.51
C GLU A 186 -24.56 -11.10 -34.27
N LEU A 187 -24.09 -11.02 -33.01
CA LEU A 187 -22.68 -11.23 -32.68
C LEU A 187 -22.16 -12.62 -33.06
N ASN A 188 -23.01 -13.65 -32.99
CA ASN A 188 -22.60 -15.01 -33.38
C ASN A 188 -22.36 -15.17 -34.90
N ASN A 189 -22.73 -14.19 -35.72
CA ASN A 189 -22.40 -14.16 -37.14
C ASN A 189 -20.95 -13.69 -37.41
N TYR A 190 -20.23 -13.28 -36.37
CA TYR A 190 -18.88 -12.78 -36.47
C TYR A 190 -17.95 -13.61 -35.57
N PRO A 191 -16.65 -13.69 -35.90
CA PRO A 191 -15.66 -14.31 -34.99
C PRO A 191 -15.62 -13.53 -33.69
N LEU A 192 -15.87 -14.20 -32.59
CA LEU A 192 -15.83 -13.62 -31.25
C LEU A 192 -14.56 -14.03 -30.48
N ILE A 193 -13.95 -13.07 -29.82
CA ILE A 193 -12.79 -13.27 -28.94
C ILE A 193 -13.21 -12.98 -27.48
N LEU A 194 -13.33 -14.01 -26.68
CA LEU A 194 -13.82 -13.89 -25.31
C LEU A 194 -12.79 -14.47 -24.32
N GLN A 195 -12.89 -14.03 -23.08
CA GLN A 195 -12.16 -14.72 -22.01
C GLN A 195 -12.78 -16.09 -21.72
N LYS A 196 -11.97 -16.99 -21.11
CA LYS A 196 -12.46 -18.28 -20.61
C LYS A 196 -13.57 -18.10 -19.58
N ASN A 197 -14.42 -19.11 -19.43
CA ASN A 197 -15.63 -19.09 -18.59
C ASN A 197 -15.36 -18.82 -17.11
N GLU A 198 -14.14 -19.10 -16.61
CA GLU A 198 -13.75 -18.86 -15.24
C GLU A 198 -13.58 -17.39 -14.88
N SER A 199 -13.38 -16.52 -15.89
CA SER A 199 -13.18 -15.08 -15.65
C SER A 199 -14.47 -14.37 -15.21
N ASN A 200 -14.36 -13.41 -14.33
CA ASN A 200 -15.50 -12.63 -13.85
C ASN A 200 -16.19 -11.85 -14.97
N SER A 201 -15.44 -11.32 -15.92
CA SER A 201 -15.95 -10.60 -17.09
C SER A 201 -16.78 -11.52 -18.00
N ARG A 202 -16.30 -12.76 -18.24
CA ARG A 202 -17.05 -13.74 -19.05
C ARG A 202 -18.30 -14.23 -18.33
N LYS A 203 -18.24 -14.50 -17.02
CA LYS A 203 -19.43 -14.89 -16.24
C LYS A 203 -20.51 -13.82 -16.32
N LEU A 204 -20.14 -12.55 -16.12
CA LEU A 204 -21.08 -11.45 -16.23
C LEU A 204 -21.71 -11.36 -17.64
N LEU A 205 -20.89 -11.49 -18.69
CA LEU A 205 -21.39 -11.50 -20.08
C LEU A 205 -22.37 -12.66 -20.30
N ASN A 206 -22.01 -13.87 -19.87
CA ASN A 206 -22.89 -15.04 -20.00
C ASN A 206 -24.22 -14.84 -19.26
N ASP A 207 -24.19 -14.28 -18.03
CA ASP A 207 -25.42 -14.00 -17.26
C ASP A 207 -26.36 -13.04 -18.00
N ILE A 208 -25.80 -12.03 -18.69
CA ILE A 208 -26.57 -11.06 -19.44
C ILE A 208 -27.15 -11.70 -20.72
N THR A 209 -26.35 -12.46 -21.43
CA THR A 209 -26.78 -13.06 -22.71
C THR A 209 -27.76 -14.20 -22.50
N LEU A 210 -27.53 -15.06 -21.50
CA LEU A 210 -28.42 -16.17 -21.13
C LEU A 210 -29.82 -15.68 -20.69
N LYS A 211 -29.91 -14.59 -19.93
CA LYS A 211 -31.19 -13.96 -19.56
C LYS A 211 -32.01 -13.53 -20.77
N ASN A 212 -31.37 -13.38 -21.93
CA ASN A 212 -32.02 -13.03 -23.18
C ASN A 212 -32.12 -14.23 -24.15
N GLY A 213 -31.84 -15.44 -23.69
CA GLY A 213 -31.88 -16.65 -24.50
C GLY A 213 -30.74 -16.75 -25.52
N ILE A 214 -29.66 -16.00 -25.33
CA ILE A 214 -28.50 -15.95 -26.25
C ILE A 214 -27.33 -16.72 -25.66
N ILE A 215 -26.76 -17.58 -26.47
CA ILE A 215 -25.47 -18.24 -26.12
C ILE A 215 -24.45 -17.69 -27.12
N LEU A 216 -23.41 -17.04 -26.60
CA LEU A 216 -22.31 -16.58 -27.44
C LEU A 216 -21.27 -17.69 -27.60
N GLU A 217 -20.96 -17.97 -28.88
CA GLU A 217 -20.01 -19.00 -29.31
C GLU A 217 -18.69 -18.34 -29.72
N PRO A 218 -17.67 -18.30 -28.88
CA PRO A 218 -16.41 -17.68 -29.25
C PRO A 218 -15.64 -18.55 -30.26
N SER A 219 -15.09 -17.91 -31.27
CA SER A 219 -14.11 -18.54 -32.16
C SER A 219 -12.72 -18.63 -31.53
N THR A 220 -12.46 -17.77 -30.55
CA THR A 220 -11.18 -17.71 -29.80
C THR A 220 -11.43 -17.46 -28.33
N GLU A 221 -10.88 -18.32 -27.49
CA GLU A 221 -10.91 -18.16 -26.03
C GLU A 221 -9.50 -17.92 -25.47
N VAL A 222 -9.37 -16.91 -24.62
CA VAL A 222 -8.09 -16.53 -23.97
C VAL A 222 -8.27 -16.32 -22.48
N VAL A 223 -7.18 -16.39 -21.73
CA VAL A 223 -7.19 -16.13 -20.27
C VAL A 223 -7.12 -14.62 -19.98
N SER A 224 -6.33 -13.89 -20.75
CA SER A 224 -5.97 -12.50 -20.47
C SER A 224 -6.85 -11.51 -21.23
N GLN A 225 -7.31 -10.46 -20.57
CA GLN A 225 -7.95 -9.30 -21.19
C GLN A 225 -7.05 -8.62 -22.23
N ASP A 226 -5.74 -8.58 -21.95
CA ASP A 226 -4.77 -8.03 -22.89
C ASP A 226 -4.76 -8.76 -24.23
N LEU A 227 -4.87 -10.10 -24.21
CA LEU A 227 -4.93 -10.91 -25.43
C LEU A 227 -6.25 -10.70 -26.21
N VAL A 228 -7.38 -10.48 -25.52
CA VAL A 228 -8.62 -10.08 -26.17
C VAL A 228 -8.39 -8.80 -26.98
N VAL A 229 -7.79 -7.79 -26.36
CA VAL A 229 -7.51 -6.49 -27.00
C VAL A 229 -6.54 -6.63 -28.17
N GLU A 230 -5.43 -7.39 -28.00
CA GLU A 230 -4.43 -7.64 -29.04
C GLU A 230 -5.04 -8.34 -30.28
N PHE A 231 -5.76 -9.42 -30.03
CA PHE A 231 -6.36 -10.19 -31.11
C PHE A 231 -7.45 -9.43 -31.84
N THR A 232 -8.22 -8.59 -31.13
CA THR A 232 -9.14 -7.66 -31.75
C THR A 232 -8.42 -6.64 -32.64
N ASN A 233 -7.29 -6.13 -32.16
CA ASN A 233 -6.52 -5.12 -32.89
C ASN A 233 -5.97 -5.64 -34.22
N ILE A 234 -5.53 -6.90 -34.27
CA ILE A 234 -5.08 -7.54 -35.54
C ILE A 234 -6.22 -8.04 -36.45
N GLY A 235 -7.48 -7.82 -36.04
CA GLY A 235 -8.64 -8.19 -36.89
C GLY A 235 -9.06 -9.66 -36.79
N LEU A 236 -8.64 -10.40 -35.72
CA LEU A 236 -9.04 -11.80 -35.57
C LEU A 236 -10.55 -11.97 -35.28
N GLY A 237 -11.17 -10.94 -34.68
CA GLY A 237 -12.60 -10.95 -34.36
C GLY A 237 -13.02 -9.74 -33.53
N ILE A 238 -14.26 -9.78 -33.06
CA ILE A 238 -14.85 -8.81 -32.14
C ILE A 238 -14.57 -9.29 -30.72
N GLY A 239 -13.90 -8.47 -29.91
CA GLY A 239 -13.53 -8.79 -28.55
C GLY A 239 -14.51 -8.25 -27.52
N PHE A 240 -14.68 -8.94 -26.38
CA PHE A 240 -15.33 -8.38 -25.19
C PHE A 240 -14.32 -8.02 -24.13
N SER A 241 -14.19 -6.72 -23.83
CA SER A 241 -13.13 -6.22 -22.95
C SER A 241 -13.56 -5.00 -22.14
N ILE A 242 -12.68 -4.56 -21.26
CA ILE A 242 -12.75 -3.26 -20.58
C ILE A 242 -12.39 -2.19 -21.61
N ILE A 243 -13.27 -1.24 -21.81
CA ILE A 243 -13.13 -0.19 -22.85
C ILE A 243 -11.91 0.69 -22.59
N GLU A 244 -11.65 1.03 -21.33
CA GLU A 244 -10.49 1.83 -20.94
C GLU A 244 -9.17 1.10 -21.26
N LEU A 245 -9.11 -0.23 -21.08
CA LEU A 245 -7.94 -1.04 -21.43
C LEU A 245 -7.68 -1.00 -22.94
N ALA A 246 -8.73 -1.18 -23.73
CA ALA A 246 -8.62 -1.16 -25.19
C ALA A 246 -8.13 0.20 -25.70
N LYS A 247 -8.72 1.30 -25.22
CA LYS A 247 -8.34 2.66 -25.61
C LYS A 247 -6.92 3.04 -25.16
N ARG A 248 -6.49 2.59 -23.96
CA ARG A 248 -5.12 2.83 -23.48
C ARG A 248 -4.08 2.15 -24.36
N LYS A 249 -4.41 1.01 -24.94
CA LYS A 249 -3.49 0.18 -25.71
C LYS A 249 -3.45 0.52 -27.19
N PHE A 250 -4.61 0.70 -27.80
CA PHE A 250 -4.76 0.94 -29.25
C PHE A 250 -5.85 1.98 -29.55
N ASN A 251 -5.45 3.12 -30.09
CA ASN A 251 -6.37 4.17 -30.52
C ASN A 251 -7.24 3.75 -31.75
N SER A 252 -6.83 2.69 -32.46
CA SER A 252 -7.55 2.13 -33.60
C SER A 252 -8.84 1.40 -33.23
N LEU A 253 -8.91 0.89 -31.99
CA LEU A 253 -10.06 0.11 -31.52
C LEU A 253 -11.23 1.03 -31.18
N LYS A 254 -12.42 0.61 -31.63
CA LYS A 254 -13.68 1.27 -31.31
C LYS A 254 -14.59 0.37 -30.48
N GLU A 255 -15.42 1.01 -29.68
CA GLU A 255 -16.52 0.34 -28.99
C GLU A 255 -17.65 0.09 -29.95
N LEU A 256 -18.15 -1.16 -30.00
CA LEU A 256 -19.33 -1.53 -30.74
C LEU A 256 -20.58 -1.13 -29.93
N LYS A 257 -21.44 -0.32 -30.54
CA LYS A 257 -22.70 0.10 -29.92
C LYS A 257 -23.78 -0.93 -30.19
N ILE A 258 -24.11 -1.69 -29.15
CA ILE A 258 -25.23 -2.64 -29.19
C ILE A 258 -26.41 -2.12 -28.38
N ASN A 259 -27.63 -2.52 -28.75
CA ASN A 259 -28.87 -2.13 -28.06
C ASN A 259 -29.10 -2.90 -26.75
N LYS A 260 -28.03 -3.07 -25.94
CA LYS A 260 -28.07 -3.78 -24.69
C LYS A 260 -27.18 -3.11 -23.67
N ASP A 261 -27.71 -2.87 -22.45
CA ASP A 261 -26.94 -2.37 -21.35
C ASP A 261 -26.04 -3.46 -20.80
N ILE A 262 -24.74 -3.19 -20.82
CA ILE A 262 -23.71 -4.00 -20.16
C ILE A 262 -23.29 -3.28 -18.89
N PRO A 263 -23.47 -3.89 -17.70
CA PRO A 263 -23.10 -3.27 -16.45
C PRO A 263 -21.60 -2.96 -16.37
N ASN A 264 -21.27 -1.84 -15.78
CA ASN A 264 -19.88 -1.51 -15.46
C ASN A 264 -19.31 -2.47 -14.41
N ILE A 265 -17.99 -2.67 -14.45
CA ILE A 265 -17.24 -3.38 -13.41
C ILE A 265 -17.03 -2.42 -12.23
N LYS A 266 -17.47 -2.82 -11.05
CA LYS A 266 -17.13 -2.11 -9.80
C LYS A 266 -15.74 -2.55 -9.35
N VAL A 267 -14.83 -1.59 -9.24
CA VAL A 267 -13.50 -1.80 -8.65
C VAL A 267 -13.55 -1.36 -7.21
N ASN A 268 -13.13 -2.24 -6.31
CA ASN A 268 -13.16 -2.06 -4.88
C ASN A 268 -11.75 -2.11 -4.29
N ILE A 269 -11.57 -1.49 -3.13
CA ILE A 269 -10.40 -1.63 -2.26
C ILE A 269 -10.83 -2.37 -1.00
N ALA A 270 -10.05 -3.38 -0.61
CA ALA A 270 -10.15 -4.02 0.69
C ALA A 270 -8.96 -3.66 1.57
N THR A 271 -9.23 -3.35 2.85
CA THR A 271 -8.23 -3.17 3.91
C THR A 271 -8.55 -4.08 5.09
N ASN A 272 -7.56 -4.44 5.90
CA ASN A 272 -7.78 -5.26 7.09
C ASN A 272 -8.50 -4.44 8.19
N LYS A 273 -9.47 -5.05 8.90
CA LYS A 273 -10.24 -4.38 9.98
C LYS A 273 -9.42 -4.19 11.26
N THR A 274 -8.47 -5.07 11.52
CA THR A 274 -7.75 -5.15 12.81
C THR A 274 -6.30 -4.70 12.71
N ILE A 275 -5.70 -4.79 11.51
CA ILE A 275 -4.31 -4.38 11.27
C ILE A 275 -4.31 -2.99 10.65
N CYS A 276 -3.67 -2.04 11.34
CA CYS A 276 -3.53 -0.68 10.83
C CYS A 276 -2.60 -0.64 9.62
N LEU A 277 -2.95 0.21 8.67
CA LEU A 277 -2.08 0.51 7.53
C LEU A 277 -0.81 1.25 7.98
N THR A 278 0.28 1.03 7.27
CA THR A 278 1.52 1.80 7.45
C THR A 278 1.32 3.26 7.04
N PHE A 279 2.24 4.15 7.44
CA PHE A 279 2.22 5.56 6.97
C PHE A 279 2.28 5.65 5.46
N ALA A 280 3.14 4.83 4.81
CA ALA A 280 3.29 4.79 3.37
C ALA A 280 2.01 4.29 2.66
N SER A 281 1.39 3.22 3.17
CA SER A 281 0.17 2.66 2.58
C SER A 281 -1.03 3.60 2.72
N ASN A 282 -1.17 4.29 3.86
CA ASN A 282 -2.19 5.32 4.04
C ASN A 282 -2.00 6.46 3.02
N LYS A 283 -0.77 6.95 2.89
CA LYS A 283 -0.47 8.04 1.94
C LYS A 283 -0.71 7.62 0.50
N PHE A 284 -0.36 6.39 0.13
CA PHE A 284 -0.64 5.86 -1.21
C PHE A 284 -2.14 5.77 -1.50
N LEU A 285 -2.96 5.34 -0.53
CA LEU A 285 -4.42 5.32 -0.68
C LEU A 285 -5.01 6.72 -0.87
N ASP A 286 -4.43 7.78 -0.26
CA ASP A 286 -4.83 9.15 -0.53
C ASP A 286 -4.59 9.53 -2.00
N TYR A 287 -3.44 9.15 -2.58
CA TYR A 287 -3.15 9.36 -4.00
C TYR A 287 -4.12 8.59 -4.89
N LEU A 288 -4.44 7.36 -4.52
CA LEU A 288 -5.32 6.49 -5.29
C LEU A 288 -6.78 6.97 -5.29
N LYS A 289 -7.27 7.53 -4.18
CA LYS A 289 -8.65 8.06 -4.05
C LYS A 289 -8.82 9.43 -4.71
N ASN A 290 -7.75 10.11 -5.07
CA ASN A 290 -7.74 11.40 -5.77
C ASN A 290 -7.48 11.28 -7.28
N LEU A 291 -7.66 10.07 -7.84
CA LEU A 291 -7.70 9.83 -9.29
C LEU A 291 -9.04 10.30 -9.86
#